data_992b9c19e676e7ff972843ed687d6378
#
_entry.id   992b9c19e676e7ff972843ed687d6378
#
_cell.length_a   1.000
_cell.length_b   1.000
_cell.length_c   1.000
_cell.angle_alpha   90.00
_cell.angle_beta   90.00
_cell.angle_gamma   90.00
#
_symmetry.space_group_name_H-M   'P 1'
#
loop_
_entity.id
_entity.type
_entity.pdbx_description
1 polymer ?
#
loop_
_entity_poly.entity_id
_entity_poly.type
_entity_poly.pdbx_seq_one_letter_code
_entity_poly.pdbx_strand_id
1 'polypeptide(L)'
;MSKQKGKRGEREVKDLHNEFFIDQGLDIRLERNQMQSAVGGYDLVGLDFLAIEVKHCEVFQLTKWWAQTMNQMKDGQTPVLFYRRNRVPWRVMMIGCVINSDKQPAMIIDIAVDDYFRWLATKLRSLKSED
;
A
#
# COMPACT_ATOMS: atom_id res chain seq x y z
N MET A 1 -15.59 -11.46 11.16
CA MET A 1 -15.04 -11.45 9.81
C MET A 1 -14.10 -12.62 9.63
N SER A 2 -14.15 -13.26 8.50
CA SER A 2 -13.38 -14.48 8.28
C SER A 2 -11.93 -14.18 7.88
N LYS A 3 -11.03 -15.10 8.25
CA LYS A 3 -9.65 -15.07 7.81
C LYS A 3 -9.54 -15.15 6.29
N GLN A 4 -10.51 -15.84 5.65
CA GLN A 4 -10.53 -15.98 4.19
C GLN A 4 -10.75 -14.65 3.49
N LYS A 5 -11.58 -13.76 4.05
CA LYS A 5 -11.82 -12.44 3.47
C LYS A 5 -10.54 -11.60 3.50
N GLY A 6 -9.80 -11.64 4.60
CA GLY A 6 -8.52 -10.94 4.70
C GLY A 6 -7.50 -11.47 3.72
N LYS A 7 -7.36 -12.79 3.62
CA LYS A 7 -6.42 -13.43 2.69
C LYS A 7 -6.78 -13.14 1.24
N ARG A 8 -8.09 -13.12 0.91
CA ARG A 8 -8.54 -12.80 -0.43
C ARG A 8 -8.19 -11.36 -0.81
N GLY A 9 -8.40 -10.43 0.11
CA GLY A 9 -8.03 -9.02 -0.11
C GLY A 9 -6.54 -8.87 -0.37
N GLU A 10 -5.71 -9.54 0.42
CA GLU A 10 -4.26 -9.50 0.24
C GLU A 10 -3.86 -10.04 -1.14
N ARG A 11 -4.49 -11.13 -1.59
CA ARG A 11 -4.21 -11.68 -2.92
C ARG A 11 -4.64 -10.72 -4.03
N GLU A 12 -5.81 -10.10 -3.89
CA GLU A 12 -6.30 -9.14 -4.88
C GLU A 12 -5.32 -7.98 -5.03
N VAL A 13 -4.87 -7.40 -3.93
CA VAL A 13 -3.95 -6.25 -3.96
C VAL A 13 -2.59 -6.67 -4.46
N LYS A 14 -2.11 -7.84 -4.07
CA LYS A 14 -0.87 -8.41 -4.61
C LYS A 14 -0.97 -8.56 -6.13
N ASP A 15 -2.08 -9.12 -6.62
CA ASP A 15 -2.26 -9.35 -8.06
C ASP A 15 -2.32 -8.04 -8.83
N LEU A 16 -2.98 -7.02 -8.28
CA LEU A 16 -3.01 -5.68 -8.89
C LEU A 16 -1.60 -5.14 -9.09
N HIS A 17 -0.75 -5.27 -8.07
CA HIS A 17 0.64 -4.81 -8.16
C HIS A 17 1.43 -5.60 -9.18
N ASN A 18 1.30 -6.92 -9.17
CA ASN A 18 2.08 -7.77 -10.06
C ASN A 18 1.68 -7.60 -11.52
N GLU A 19 0.40 -7.39 -11.79
CA GLU A 19 -0.06 -7.04 -13.14
C GLU A 19 0.52 -5.70 -13.59
N PHE A 20 0.53 -4.72 -12.71
CA PHE A 20 1.13 -3.41 -12.99
C PHE A 20 2.61 -3.55 -13.31
N PHE A 21 3.37 -4.33 -12.54
CA PHE A 21 4.79 -4.52 -12.80
C PHE A 21 5.04 -5.19 -14.16
N ILE A 22 4.23 -6.19 -14.50
CA ILE A 22 4.33 -6.85 -15.81
C ILE A 22 4.06 -5.84 -16.93
N ASP A 23 3.00 -5.04 -16.79
CA ASP A 23 2.64 -4.04 -17.80
C ASP A 23 3.73 -2.99 -17.98
N GLN A 24 4.47 -2.68 -16.91
CA GLN A 24 5.58 -1.73 -16.95
C GLN A 24 6.90 -2.37 -17.41
N GLY A 25 6.91 -3.67 -17.66
CA GLY A 25 8.13 -4.38 -18.05
C GLY A 25 9.13 -4.51 -16.92
N LEU A 26 8.67 -4.55 -15.68
CA LEU A 26 9.53 -4.61 -14.50
C LEU A 26 9.62 -6.02 -13.95
N ASP A 27 10.82 -6.39 -13.50
CA ASP A 27 11.06 -7.68 -12.85
C ASP A 27 10.93 -7.54 -11.34
N ILE A 28 9.74 -7.12 -10.91
CA ILE A 28 9.39 -6.93 -9.51
C ILE A 28 8.15 -7.78 -9.24
N ARG A 29 8.12 -8.39 -8.06
CA ARG A 29 6.99 -9.20 -7.68
C ARG A 29 6.71 -9.05 -6.18
N LEU A 30 5.46 -8.74 -5.83
CA LEU A 30 5.03 -8.75 -4.44
C LEU A 30 4.49 -10.13 -4.06
N GLU A 31 4.68 -10.47 -2.81
CA GLU A 31 4.15 -11.69 -2.21
C GLU A 31 3.45 -11.35 -0.89
N ARG A 32 2.54 -12.21 -0.44
CA ARG A 32 1.95 -12.06 0.86
C ARG A 32 3.01 -12.31 1.93
N ASN A 33 2.99 -11.51 2.99
CA ASN A 33 3.94 -11.65 4.09
C ASN A 33 3.50 -12.79 5.01
N GLN A 34 3.97 -13.99 4.74
CA GLN A 34 3.59 -15.17 5.50
C GLN A 34 4.31 -15.27 6.85
N MET A 35 5.32 -14.45 7.06
CA MET A 35 6.06 -14.39 8.32
C MET A 35 5.52 -13.32 9.27
N GLN A 36 4.38 -12.72 8.95
CA GLN A 36 3.81 -11.61 9.69
C GLN A 36 3.61 -11.91 11.16
N SER A 37 3.16 -13.12 11.50
CA SER A 37 2.91 -13.51 12.89
C SER A 37 4.20 -13.67 13.70
N ALA A 38 5.32 -13.94 13.04
CA ALA A 38 6.61 -14.13 13.71
C ALA A 38 7.40 -12.83 13.84
N VAL A 39 7.37 -11.99 12.78
CA VAL A 39 8.19 -10.77 12.72
C VAL A 39 7.35 -9.51 12.74
N GLY A 40 6.01 -9.63 12.69
CA GLY A 40 5.10 -8.50 12.59
C GLY A 40 5.19 -7.86 11.22
N GLY A 41 4.64 -6.65 11.11
CA GLY A 41 4.78 -5.85 9.91
C GLY A 41 3.60 -5.91 8.98
N TYR A 42 3.82 -5.43 7.78
CA TYR A 42 2.80 -5.18 6.77
C TYR A 42 2.43 -6.46 6.00
N ASP A 43 1.35 -6.39 5.23
CA ASP A 43 0.72 -7.57 4.62
C ASP A 43 1.42 -8.08 3.36
N LEU A 44 2.11 -7.22 2.61
CA LEU A 44 2.77 -7.57 1.35
C LEU A 44 4.24 -7.21 1.40
N VAL A 45 5.09 -8.06 0.81
CA VAL A 45 6.54 -7.85 0.74
C VAL A 45 7.01 -7.96 -0.70
N GLY A 46 8.15 -7.35 -1.02
CA GLY A 46 8.76 -7.41 -2.35
C GLY A 46 9.27 -6.07 -2.86
N LEU A 47 8.83 -4.96 -2.28
CA LEU A 47 9.39 -3.62 -2.53
C LEU A 47 9.73 -3.00 -1.19
N ASP A 48 11.00 -2.84 -0.92
CA ASP A 48 11.49 -2.46 0.40
C ASP A 48 11.00 -1.09 0.86
N PHE A 49 10.70 -0.17 -0.06
CA PHE A 49 10.24 1.16 0.33
C PHE A 49 8.74 1.26 0.59
N LEU A 50 7.98 0.17 0.37
CA LEU A 50 6.54 0.18 0.60
C LEU A 50 6.16 -0.66 1.82
N ALA A 51 5.33 -0.09 2.69
CA ALA A 51 4.71 -0.83 3.80
C ALA A 51 3.20 -0.87 3.53
N ILE A 52 2.73 -1.96 2.94
CA ILE A 52 1.36 -2.08 2.45
C ILE A 52 0.51 -2.90 3.43
N GLU A 53 -0.57 -2.27 3.91
CA GLU A 53 -1.63 -2.90 4.68
C GLU A 53 -2.87 -3.06 3.80
N VAL A 54 -3.59 -4.15 3.99
CA VAL A 54 -4.79 -4.46 3.21
C VAL A 54 -5.95 -4.75 4.15
N LYS A 55 -7.07 -4.05 3.96
CA LYS A 55 -8.28 -4.25 4.76
C LYS A 55 -9.49 -4.44 3.85
N HIS A 56 -10.13 -5.59 3.97
CA HIS A 56 -11.34 -5.92 3.25
C HIS A 56 -12.42 -6.21 4.28
N CYS A 57 -13.14 -5.18 4.69
CA CYS A 57 -14.13 -5.24 5.77
C CYS A 57 -15.37 -4.46 5.40
N GLU A 58 -16.53 -4.93 5.85
CA GLU A 58 -17.81 -4.25 5.60
C GLU A 58 -18.00 -3.01 6.46
N VAL A 59 -17.37 -2.97 7.64
CA VAL A 59 -17.45 -1.81 8.53
C VAL A 59 -16.07 -1.14 8.55
N PHE A 60 -16.02 0.11 8.12
CA PHE A 60 -14.78 0.86 8.05
C PHE A 60 -14.35 1.36 9.43
N GLN A 61 -13.07 1.21 9.70
CA GLN A 61 -12.42 1.76 10.90
C GLN A 61 -11.13 2.44 10.44
N LEU A 62 -11.27 3.45 9.59
CA LEU A 62 -10.13 4.04 8.85
C LEU A 62 -9.06 4.60 9.78
N THR A 63 -9.45 5.28 10.86
CA THR A 63 -8.49 5.86 11.81
C THR A 63 -7.65 4.75 12.45
N LYS A 64 -8.31 3.68 12.89
CA LYS A 64 -7.62 2.54 13.51
C LYS A 64 -6.70 1.85 12.50
N TRP A 65 -7.18 1.61 11.30
CA TRP A 65 -6.40 0.94 10.25
C TRP A 65 -5.19 1.78 9.84
N TRP A 66 -5.38 3.08 9.73
CA TRP A 66 -4.26 3.97 9.38
C TRP A 66 -3.20 3.99 10.47
N ALA A 67 -3.61 4.06 11.74
CA ALA A 67 -2.68 3.98 12.86
C ALA A 67 -1.90 2.66 12.83
N GLN A 68 -2.57 1.56 12.51
CA GLN A 68 -1.95 0.25 12.38
C GLN A 68 -0.92 0.23 11.25
N THR A 69 -1.27 0.84 10.10
CA THR A 69 -0.37 0.95 8.95
C THR A 69 0.88 1.73 9.32
N MET A 70 0.72 2.85 10.01
CA MET A 70 1.84 3.67 10.45
C MET A 70 2.74 2.94 11.45
N ASN A 71 2.15 2.16 12.35
CA ASN A 71 2.91 1.45 13.38
C ASN A 71 3.75 0.31 12.80
N GLN A 72 3.37 -0.21 11.65
CA GLN A 72 4.06 -1.36 11.04
C GLN A 72 5.15 -0.96 10.07
N MET A 73 5.18 0.29 9.65
CA MET A 73 6.21 0.73 8.72
C MET A 73 7.54 0.93 9.44
N LYS A 74 8.62 0.70 8.72
CA LYS A 74 9.98 0.97 9.19
C LYS A 74 10.43 2.32 8.65
N ASP A 75 11.49 2.87 9.25
CA ASP A 75 12.05 4.14 8.80
C ASP A 75 12.39 4.09 7.32
N GLY A 76 12.00 5.13 6.60
CA GLY A 76 12.25 5.24 5.17
C GLY A 76 11.21 4.59 4.30
N GLN A 77 10.24 3.89 4.88
CA GLN A 77 9.17 3.28 4.10
C GLN A 77 7.99 4.22 3.92
N THR A 78 7.26 4.01 2.83
CA THR A 78 6.02 4.72 2.54
C THR A 78 4.85 3.86 2.99
N PRO A 79 4.04 4.34 3.94
CA PRO A 79 2.86 3.58 4.38
C PRO A 79 1.76 3.69 3.34
N VAL A 80 1.13 2.56 3.04
CA VAL A 80 0.06 2.47 2.05
C VAL A 80 -1.04 1.58 2.62
N LEU A 81 -2.25 2.09 2.67
CA LEU A 81 -3.41 1.32 3.13
C LEU A 81 -4.40 1.14 1.98
N PHE A 82 -4.53 -0.10 1.52
CA PHE A 82 -5.60 -0.50 0.59
C PHE A 82 -6.80 -0.95 1.40
N TYR A 83 -7.99 -0.40 1.11
CA TYR A 83 -9.19 -0.80 1.84
C TYR A 83 -10.40 -0.83 0.92
N ARG A 84 -11.36 -1.71 1.23
CA ARG A 84 -12.64 -1.79 0.51
C ARG A 84 -13.68 -2.56 1.30
N ARG A 85 -14.94 -2.35 0.92
CA ARG A 85 -16.07 -3.23 1.23
C ARG A 85 -16.33 -4.15 0.04
N ASN A 86 -17.19 -5.14 0.21
CA ASN A 86 -17.63 -5.98 -0.90
C ASN A 86 -18.26 -5.12 -1.99
N ARG A 87 -17.95 -5.42 -3.25
CA ARG A 87 -18.54 -4.80 -4.43
C ARG A 87 -18.25 -3.31 -4.59
N VAL A 88 -17.30 -2.80 -3.84
CA VAL A 88 -16.87 -1.40 -3.94
C VAL A 88 -15.41 -1.41 -4.40
N PRO A 89 -15.00 -0.50 -5.30
CA PRO A 89 -13.60 -0.44 -5.71
C PRO A 89 -12.66 -0.22 -4.54
N TRP A 90 -11.44 -0.74 -4.66
CA TRP A 90 -10.38 -0.45 -3.71
C TRP A 90 -10.09 1.04 -3.65
N ARG A 91 -9.81 1.51 -2.45
CA ARG A 91 -9.32 2.88 -2.21
C ARG A 91 -7.95 2.77 -1.56
N VAL A 92 -7.15 3.82 -1.69
CA VAL A 92 -5.79 3.84 -1.15
C VAL A 92 -5.60 5.07 -0.29
N MET A 93 -5.16 4.89 0.95
CA MET A 93 -4.74 6.00 1.81
C MET A 93 -3.23 6.06 1.85
N MET A 94 -2.70 7.26 1.74
CA MET A 94 -1.27 7.53 1.75
C MET A 94 -1.00 8.87 2.45
N ILE A 95 0.27 9.15 2.67
CA ILE A 95 0.70 10.49 3.10
C ILE A 95 0.92 11.33 1.85
N GLY A 96 0.21 12.47 1.78
CA GLY A 96 0.43 13.47 0.77
C GLY A 96 1.21 14.63 1.34
N CYS A 97 1.84 15.41 0.48
CA CYS A 97 2.56 16.61 0.88
C CYS A 97 2.07 17.79 0.04
N VAL A 98 1.88 18.92 0.69
CA VAL A 98 1.67 20.17 -0.05
C VAL A 98 3.06 20.66 -0.49
N ILE A 99 3.20 20.90 -1.78
CA ILE A 99 4.46 21.35 -2.34
C ILE A 99 4.77 22.76 -1.85
N ASN A 100 6.00 23.07 -1.60
CA ASN A 100 6.60 24.39 -1.36
C ASN A 100 6.97 24.71 0.07
N SER A 101 6.97 23.75 0.99
CA SER A 101 7.48 24.06 2.31
C SER A 101 7.96 22.80 3.02
N ASP A 102 9.20 22.82 3.44
CA ASP A 102 9.79 21.77 4.25
C ASP A 102 9.11 21.66 5.62
N LYS A 103 8.29 22.65 5.96
CA LYS A 103 7.63 22.75 7.26
C LYS A 103 6.15 22.42 7.19
N GLN A 104 5.64 22.06 6.03
CA GLN A 104 4.25 21.69 5.89
C GLN A 104 3.99 20.35 6.56
N PRO A 105 2.95 20.24 7.37
CA PRO A 105 2.61 18.94 7.95
C PRO A 105 2.19 17.96 6.84
N ALA A 106 2.53 16.72 7.02
CA ALA A 106 2.06 15.66 6.13
C ALA A 106 0.56 15.54 6.26
N MET A 107 -0.11 15.32 5.14
CA MET A 107 -1.56 15.12 5.10
C MET A 107 -1.84 13.67 4.73
N ILE A 108 -2.91 13.12 5.28
CA ILE A 108 -3.41 11.82 4.84
C ILE A 108 -4.32 12.07 3.66
N ILE A 109 -4.07 11.38 2.56
CA ILE A 109 -4.89 11.48 1.35
C ILE A 109 -5.54 10.14 1.07
N ASP A 110 -6.71 10.17 0.43
CA ASP A 110 -7.48 9.00 0.03
C ASP A 110 -7.68 9.09 -1.47
N ILE A 111 -7.09 8.17 -2.23
CA ILE A 111 -7.03 8.27 -3.68
C ILE A 111 -7.55 6.99 -4.34
N ALA A 112 -7.86 7.11 -5.62
CA ALA A 112 -8.23 5.96 -6.45
C ALA A 112 -7.01 5.09 -6.73
N VAL A 113 -7.25 3.81 -7.02
CA VAL A 113 -6.19 2.85 -7.32
C VAL A 113 -5.35 3.33 -8.51
N ASP A 114 -6.00 3.87 -9.55
CA ASP A 114 -5.27 4.35 -10.74
C ASP A 114 -4.29 5.46 -10.39
N ASP A 115 -4.66 6.35 -9.48
CA ASP A 115 -3.78 7.44 -9.04
C ASP A 115 -2.60 6.90 -8.24
N TYR A 116 -2.85 5.89 -7.42
CA TYR A 116 -1.79 5.22 -6.68
C TYR A 116 -0.76 4.61 -7.64
N PHE A 117 -1.21 3.91 -8.68
CA PHE A 117 -0.28 3.28 -9.62
C PHE A 117 0.46 4.31 -10.47
N ARG A 118 -0.15 5.47 -10.78
CA ARG A 118 0.58 6.57 -11.40
C ARG A 118 1.71 7.07 -10.51
N TRP A 119 1.41 7.23 -9.22
CA TRP A 119 2.43 7.61 -8.26
C TRP A 119 3.54 6.56 -8.20
N LEU A 120 3.18 5.29 -8.13
CA LEU A 120 4.17 4.20 -8.03
C LEU A 120 5.07 4.16 -9.26
N ALA A 121 4.50 4.33 -10.45
CA ALA A 121 5.29 4.39 -11.68
C ALA A 121 6.30 5.54 -11.64
N THR A 122 5.87 6.71 -11.20
CA THR A 122 6.75 7.89 -11.06
C THR A 122 7.85 7.63 -10.03
N LYS A 123 7.48 7.03 -8.90
CA LYS A 123 8.45 6.72 -7.84
C LYS A 123 9.51 5.74 -8.32
N LEU A 124 9.10 4.70 -9.03
CA LEU A 124 10.04 3.70 -9.56
C LEU A 124 10.99 4.31 -10.59
N ARG A 125 10.50 5.19 -11.46
CA ARG A 125 11.35 5.91 -12.42
C ARG A 125 12.36 6.82 -11.70
N SER A 126 11.91 7.49 -10.65
CA SER A 126 12.77 8.37 -9.83
C SER A 126 13.92 7.58 -9.20
N LEU A 127 13.64 6.40 -8.67
CA LEU A 127 14.66 5.56 -8.07
C LEU A 127 15.68 5.08 -9.11
N LYS A 128 15.23 4.78 -10.32
CA LYS A 128 16.11 4.37 -11.42
C LYS A 128 17.06 5.51 -11.82
N SER A 129 16.58 6.75 -11.80
CA SER A 129 17.36 7.92 -12.21
C SER A 129 18.48 8.27 -11.23
N GLU A 130 18.38 7.80 -9.99
CA GLU A 130 19.38 8.06 -8.95
C GLU A 130 20.60 7.14 -9.05
N ASP A 131 20.53 6.09 -9.84
CA ASP A 131 21.62 5.12 -10.01
C ASP A 131 22.69 5.58 -11.04
#